data_c626d08c71d2ee24736af422afc01ce5
#
_entry.id   c626d08c71d2ee24736af422afc01ce5
#
_cell.length_a   1.000
_cell.length_b   1.000
_cell.length_c   1.000
_cell.angle_alpha   90.00
_cell.angle_beta   90.00
_cell.angle_gamma   90.00
#
_symmetry.space_group_name_H-M   'P 1'
#
loop_
_entity.id
_entity.type
_entity.pdbx_description
1 polymer ?
#
loop_
_entity_poly.entity_id
_entity_poly.type
_entity_poly.pdbx_seq_one_letter_code
_entity_poly.pdbx_strand_id
1 'polypeptide(L)'
;MDALDNVRIGMTAEQTVTVTSEMTVGHFVANMPQVYATPMMILHMEMASGSAIAAHLPEGFVSLGMDVKVRHLAATPVGRRVRALSRVVQIDPKSVVFEAWDGDRKIGDGTHRRGIVNVLEFEKRFGVRQFSTSVS
;
A
#
# COMPACT_ATOMS: atom_id res chain seq x y z
N MET A 1 8.08 12.40 -21.97
CA MET A 1 8.60 11.34 -21.08
C MET A 1 7.44 10.78 -20.27
N ASP A 2 7.30 9.49 -20.30
CA ASP A 2 6.27 8.81 -19.52
C ASP A 2 6.71 8.75 -18.04
N ALA A 3 5.79 9.03 -17.11
CA ALA A 3 6.08 8.97 -15.68
C ALA A 3 6.52 7.57 -15.22
N LEU A 4 6.21 6.52 -15.96
CA LEU A 4 6.59 5.14 -15.65
C LEU A 4 7.90 4.68 -16.30
N ASP A 5 8.63 5.57 -16.97
CA ASP A 5 9.86 5.18 -17.70
C ASP A 5 10.91 4.51 -16.82
N ASN A 6 10.99 4.89 -15.56
CA ASN A 6 11.97 4.33 -14.62
C ASN A 6 11.42 3.24 -13.71
N VAL A 7 10.17 2.86 -13.91
CA VAL A 7 9.56 1.75 -13.16
C VAL A 7 9.82 0.45 -13.91
N ARG A 8 10.23 -0.58 -13.20
CA ARG A 8 10.59 -1.88 -13.79
C ARG A 8 9.83 -3.01 -13.11
N ILE A 9 9.47 -4.00 -13.89
CA ILE A 9 8.94 -5.26 -13.36
C ILE A 9 10.01 -5.88 -12.45
N GLY A 10 9.58 -6.38 -11.30
CA GLY A 10 10.47 -6.98 -10.31
C GLY A 10 10.91 -6.04 -9.20
N MET A 11 10.64 -4.75 -9.28
CA MET A 11 10.90 -3.82 -8.18
C MET A 11 10.07 -4.22 -6.97
N THR A 12 10.71 -4.24 -5.79
CA THR A 12 10.08 -4.68 -4.55
C THR A 12 10.20 -3.63 -3.46
N ALA A 13 9.33 -3.73 -2.49
CA ALA A 13 9.45 -2.99 -1.23
C ALA A 13 8.78 -3.79 -0.13
N GLU A 14 9.12 -3.43 1.10
CA GLU A 14 8.68 -4.14 2.28
C GLU A 14 8.26 -3.14 3.35
N GLN A 15 7.15 -3.45 4.03
CA GLN A 15 6.65 -2.69 5.16
C GLN A 15 6.49 -3.66 6.34
N THR A 16 7.22 -3.40 7.42
CA THR A 16 7.13 -4.22 8.62
C THR A 16 6.40 -3.46 9.71
N VAL A 17 5.43 -4.10 10.34
CA VAL A 17 4.69 -3.52 11.46
C VAL A 17 4.54 -4.55 12.57
N THR A 18 4.48 -4.08 13.81
CA THR A 18 4.04 -4.90 14.93
C THR A 18 2.56 -4.61 15.15
N VAL A 19 1.75 -5.66 15.17
CA VAL A 19 0.30 -5.50 15.34
C VAL A 19 0.02 -4.95 16.73
N THR A 20 -0.59 -3.78 16.79
CA THR A 20 -1.03 -3.14 18.05
C THR A 20 -2.54 -3.31 18.23
N SER A 21 -3.04 -2.98 19.41
CA SER A 21 -4.48 -3.07 19.67
C SER A 21 -5.30 -2.18 18.73
N GLU A 22 -4.76 -1.04 18.33
CA GLU A 22 -5.44 -0.11 17.42
C GLU A 22 -5.58 -0.64 15.99
N MET A 23 -4.84 -1.68 15.65
CA MET A 23 -4.89 -2.31 14.33
C MET A 23 -5.85 -3.49 14.27
N THR A 24 -6.59 -3.75 15.34
CA THR A 24 -7.44 -4.94 15.44
C THR A 24 -8.89 -4.65 15.07
N VAL A 25 -9.60 -5.72 14.68
CA VAL A 25 -11.03 -5.64 14.41
C VAL A 25 -11.78 -5.15 15.65
N GLY A 26 -11.35 -5.60 16.83
CA GLY A 26 -11.97 -5.20 18.11
C GLY A 26 -11.82 -3.72 18.42
N HIS A 27 -10.83 -3.04 17.85
CA HIS A 27 -10.69 -1.60 17.99
C HIS A 27 -11.76 -0.84 17.21
N PHE A 28 -12.10 -1.33 16.02
CA PHE A 28 -13.05 -0.67 15.14
C PHE A 28 -14.50 -1.08 15.38
N VAL A 29 -14.72 -2.30 15.83
CA VAL A 29 -16.06 -2.85 16.03
C VAL A 29 -16.14 -3.48 17.42
N ALA A 30 -17.12 -3.04 18.21
CA ALA A 30 -17.31 -3.55 19.58
C ALA A 30 -17.57 -5.07 19.56
N ASN A 31 -17.05 -5.74 20.59
CA ASN A 31 -17.25 -7.18 20.84
C ASN A 31 -16.61 -8.10 19.77
N MET A 32 -15.67 -7.57 18.99
CA MET A 32 -14.94 -8.35 18.01
C MET A 32 -13.56 -8.76 18.54
N PRO A 33 -13.00 -9.86 18.04
CA PRO A 33 -11.67 -10.31 18.46
C PRO A 33 -10.58 -9.26 18.21
N GLN A 34 -9.54 -9.30 19.06
CA GLN A 34 -8.38 -8.43 18.89
C GLN A 34 -7.36 -9.08 17.98
N VAL A 35 -7.71 -9.22 16.73
CA VAL A 35 -6.82 -9.71 15.67
C VAL A 35 -6.67 -8.66 14.59
N TYR A 36 -5.56 -8.71 13.88
CA TYR A 36 -5.19 -7.78 12.82
C TYR A 36 -6.33 -7.61 11.82
N ALA A 37 -6.81 -6.39 11.67
CA ALA A 37 -7.98 -6.11 10.83
C ALA A 37 -7.61 -6.09 9.35
N THR A 38 -8.48 -6.64 8.52
CA THR A 38 -8.29 -6.69 7.07
C THR A 38 -7.98 -5.31 6.47
N PRO A 39 -8.71 -4.22 6.82
CA PRO A 39 -8.36 -2.90 6.28
C PRO A 39 -6.95 -2.43 6.64
N MET A 40 -6.45 -2.80 7.81
CA MET A 40 -5.10 -2.46 8.23
C MET A 40 -4.05 -3.24 7.43
N MET A 41 -4.31 -4.52 7.18
CA MET A 41 -3.45 -5.32 6.32
C MET A 41 -3.38 -4.72 4.92
N ILE A 42 -4.51 -4.34 4.36
CA ILE A 42 -4.58 -3.70 3.04
C ILE A 42 -3.79 -2.40 3.03
N LEU A 43 -3.93 -1.58 4.07
CA LEU A 43 -3.16 -0.33 4.18
C LEU A 43 -1.66 -0.59 4.13
N HIS A 44 -1.17 -1.55 4.90
CA HIS A 44 0.26 -1.86 4.94
C HIS A 44 0.75 -2.45 3.62
N MET A 45 -0.07 -3.26 2.95
CA MET A 45 0.23 -3.76 1.61
C MET A 45 0.28 -2.62 0.59
N GLU A 46 -0.65 -1.66 0.67
CA GLU A 46 -0.65 -0.48 -0.20
C GLU A 46 0.58 0.40 0.04
N MET A 47 0.98 0.58 1.30
CA MET A 47 2.18 1.34 1.63
C MET A 47 3.43 0.70 1.03
N ALA A 48 3.55 -0.61 1.12
CA ALA A 48 4.64 -1.35 0.49
C ALA A 48 4.59 -1.20 -1.04
N SER A 49 3.41 -1.28 -1.62
CA SER A 49 3.22 -1.15 -3.08
C SER A 49 3.60 0.25 -3.56
N GLY A 50 3.17 1.29 -2.85
CA GLY A 50 3.57 2.66 -3.18
C GLY A 50 5.06 2.87 -3.06
N SER A 51 5.68 2.34 -2.00
CA SER A 51 7.12 2.46 -1.77
C SER A 51 7.95 1.78 -2.85
N ALA A 52 7.43 0.71 -3.46
CA ALA A 52 8.17 -0.01 -4.50
C ALA A 52 8.49 0.86 -5.72
N ILE A 53 7.71 1.89 -5.99
CA ILE A 53 7.89 2.74 -7.15
C ILE A 53 8.16 4.21 -6.83
N ALA A 54 7.94 4.65 -5.58
CA ALA A 54 7.97 6.06 -5.21
C ALA A 54 9.28 6.75 -5.62
N ALA A 55 10.42 6.12 -5.37
CA ALA A 55 11.73 6.70 -5.69
C ALA A 55 12.03 6.76 -7.19
N HIS A 56 11.22 6.08 -8.00
CA HIS A 56 11.42 5.97 -9.45
C HIS A 56 10.44 6.82 -10.26
N LEU A 57 9.59 7.57 -9.58
CA LEU A 57 8.68 8.50 -10.23
C LEU A 57 9.36 9.86 -10.40
N PRO A 58 9.04 10.62 -11.47
CA PRO A 58 9.56 11.97 -11.62
C PRO A 58 9.07 12.87 -10.49
N GLU A 59 9.83 13.94 -10.24
CA GLU A 59 9.42 14.95 -9.28
C GLU A 59 8.02 15.48 -9.62
N GLY A 60 7.19 15.65 -8.60
CA GLY A 60 5.82 16.12 -8.75
C GLY A 60 4.80 15.05 -9.07
N PHE A 61 5.23 13.79 -9.19
CA PHE A 61 4.33 12.66 -9.44
C PHE A 61 4.27 11.74 -8.24
N VAL A 62 3.07 11.23 -7.97
CA VAL A 62 2.82 10.24 -6.92
C VAL A 62 1.92 9.15 -7.46
N SER A 63 1.84 8.02 -6.76
CA SER A 63 0.90 6.96 -7.09
C SER A 63 -0.20 6.87 -6.06
N LEU A 64 -1.41 6.60 -6.53
CA LEU A 64 -2.58 6.37 -5.68
C LEU A 64 -3.16 5.00 -5.97
N GLY A 65 -3.67 4.33 -4.93
CA GLY A 65 -4.35 3.06 -5.09
C GLY A 65 -5.64 3.22 -5.88
N MET A 66 -5.88 2.33 -6.85
CA MET A 66 -7.07 2.35 -7.69
C MET A 66 -7.91 1.10 -7.55
N ASP A 67 -7.28 -0.05 -7.44
CA ASP A 67 -7.96 -1.33 -7.45
C ASP A 67 -7.22 -2.28 -6.53
N VAL A 68 -7.97 -2.96 -5.68
CA VAL A 68 -7.42 -3.88 -4.68
C VAL A 68 -8.20 -5.17 -4.71
N LYS A 69 -7.49 -6.30 -4.88
CA LYS A 69 -8.03 -7.64 -4.73
C LYS A 69 -7.19 -8.34 -3.70
N VAL A 70 -7.76 -8.64 -2.54
CA VAL A 70 -7.02 -9.17 -1.39
C VAL A 70 -7.76 -10.33 -0.75
N ARG A 71 -7.00 -11.35 -0.36
CA ARG A 71 -7.48 -12.41 0.50
C ARG A 71 -6.77 -12.31 1.83
N HIS A 72 -7.54 -12.34 2.92
CA HIS A 72 -7.00 -12.41 4.27
C HIS A 72 -7.13 -13.86 4.74
N LEU A 73 -6.05 -14.59 4.71
CA LEU A 73 -6.05 -16.06 4.81
C LEU A 73 -5.94 -16.58 6.23
N ALA A 74 -5.37 -15.81 7.15
CA ALA A 74 -5.16 -16.24 8.52
C ALA A 74 -5.16 -15.04 9.47
N ALA A 75 -5.64 -15.26 10.69
CA ALA A 75 -5.67 -14.24 11.72
C ALA A 75 -4.29 -14.05 12.34
N THR A 76 -3.99 -12.82 12.78
CA THR A 76 -2.75 -12.48 13.45
C THR A 76 -3.07 -11.72 14.74
N PRO A 77 -2.68 -12.24 15.90
CA PRO A 77 -2.93 -11.56 17.16
C PRO A 77 -2.00 -10.36 17.40
N VAL A 78 -2.37 -9.53 18.37
CA VAL A 78 -1.54 -8.40 18.83
C VAL A 78 -0.15 -8.91 19.25
N GLY A 79 0.87 -8.12 18.96
CA GLY A 79 2.25 -8.40 19.31
C GLY A 79 3.06 -9.13 18.26
N ARG A 80 2.41 -9.69 17.26
CA ARG A 80 3.10 -10.34 16.14
C ARG A 80 3.62 -9.31 15.15
N ARG A 81 4.75 -9.63 14.52
CA ARG A 81 5.29 -8.80 13.44
C ARG A 81 4.76 -9.27 12.12
N VAL A 82 4.24 -8.34 11.37
CA VAL A 82 3.71 -8.57 10.02
C VAL A 82 4.64 -7.88 9.03
N ARG A 83 4.92 -8.55 7.94
CA ARG A 83 5.76 -8.04 6.86
C ARG A 83 4.94 -8.06 5.57
N ALA A 84 4.59 -6.88 5.09
CA ALA A 84 3.95 -6.73 3.79
C ALA A 84 5.05 -6.57 2.75
N LEU A 85 5.04 -7.42 1.75
CA LEU A 85 6.01 -7.41 0.66
C LEU A 85 5.28 -7.19 -0.65
N SER A 86 5.75 -6.24 -1.44
CA SER A 86 5.17 -6.01 -2.76
C SER A 86 6.21 -6.14 -3.85
N ARG A 87 5.73 -6.48 -5.05
CA ARG A 87 6.55 -6.57 -6.24
C ARG A 87 5.75 -6.09 -7.45
N VAL A 88 6.40 -5.29 -8.27
CA VAL A 88 5.81 -4.84 -9.53
C VAL A 88 5.77 -6.02 -10.49
N VAL A 89 4.59 -6.38 -10.97
CA VAL A 89 4.40 -7.52 -11.87
C VAL A 89 3.89 -7.13 -13.25
N GLN A 90 3.36 -5.93 -13.38
CA GLN A 90 2.84 -5.44 -14.65
C GLN A 90 2.88 -3.92 -14.68
N ILE A 91 3.15 -3.35 -15.83
CA ILE A 91 3.17 -1.91 -16.06
C ILE A 91 2.37 -1.63 -17.31
N ASP A 92 1.49 -0.62 -17.23
CA ASP A 92 0.81 -0.07 -18.40
C ASP A 92 0.97 1.46 -18.41
N PRO A 93 0.49 2.16 -19.44
CA PRO A 93 0.75 3.60 -19.55
C PRO A 93 0.24 4.46 -18.40
N LYS A 94 -0.73 3.98 -17.64
CA LYS A 94 -1.37 4.78 -16.59
C LYS A 94 -1.37 4.13 -15.21
N SER A 95 -0.94 2.89 -15.08
CA SER A 95 -1.01 2.20 -13.80
C SER A 95 0.08 1.16 -13.66
N VAL A 96 0.31 0.79 -12.41
CA VAL A 96 1.25 -0.26 -12.04
C VAL A 96 0.48 -1.29 -11.22
N VAL A 97 0.64 -2.55 -11.57
CA VAL A 97 0.00 -3.65 -10.85
C VAL A 97 1.03 -4.32 -9.95
N PHE A 98 0.64 -4.53 -8.72
CA PHE A 98 1.50 -5.15 -7.71
C PHE A 98 0.94 -6.46 -7.22
N GLU A 99 1.84 -7.36 -6.85
CA GLU A 99 1.53 -8.53 -6.05
C GLU A 99 2.05 -8.26 -4.64
N ALA A 100 1.21 -8.44 -3.62
CA ALA A 100 1.57 -8.15 -2.24
C ALA A 100 1.51 -9.41 -1.38
N TRP A 101 2.47 -9.54 -0.45
CA TRP A 101 2.62 -10.68 0.45
C TRP A 101 2.79 -10.19 1.88
N ASP A 102 2.49 -11.06 2.84
CA ASP A 102 2.47 -10.71 4.24
C ASP A 102 3.18 -11.80 5.07
N GLY A 103 4.31 -11.43 5.73
CA GLY A 103 5.00 -12.27 6.70
C GLY A 103 5.71 -13.52 6.16
N ASP A 104 6.36 -14.26 7.03
CA ASP A 104 6.96 -15.57 6.74
C ASP A 104 5.87 -16.63 6.61
N ARG A 105 4.83 -16.50 7.40
CA ARG A 105 3.59 -17.23 7.26
C ARG A 105 2.67 -16.37 6.41
N LYS A 106 2.22 -16.94 5.34
CA LYS A 106 1.33 -16.19 4.44
C LYS A 106 -0.03 -16.00 5.11
N ILE A 107 -0.31 -14.79 5.55
CA ILE A 107 -1.60 -14.43 6.14
C ILE A 107 -2.50 -13.69 5.17
N GLY A 108 -1.95 -13.24 4.04
CA GLY A 108 -2.73 -12.60 2.99
C GLY A 108 -1.96 -12.52 1.70
N ASP A 109 -2.68 -12.32 0.61
CA ASP A 109 -2.10 -12.02 -0.70
C ASP A 109 -3.08 -11.19 -1.52
N GLY A 110 -2.60 -10.64 -2.61
CA GLY A 110 -3.45 -9.88 -3.49
C GLY A 110 -2.71 -9.12 -4.56
N THR A 111 -3.48 -8.34 -5.30
CA THR A 111 -2.96 -7.46 -6.34
C THR A 111 -3.49 -6.07 -6.11
N HIS A 112 -2.66 -5.08 -6.42
CA HIS A 112 -2.99 -3.66 -6.31
C HIS A 112 -2.70 -3.00 -7.63
N ARG A 113 -3.60 -2.15 -8.06
CA ARG A 113 -3.41 -1.29 -9.20
C ARG A 113 -3.21 0.13 -8.70
N ARG A 114 -2.19 0.80 -9.22
CA ARG A 114 -1.87 2.16 -8.79
C ARG A 114 -1.91 3.11 -9.98
N GLY A 115 -2.63 4.22 -9.81
CA GLY A 115 -2.66 5.29 -10.79
C GLY A 115 -1.58 6.31 -10.50
N ILE A 116 -0.94 6.83 -11.52
CA ILE A 116 0.11 7.84 -11.41
C ILE A 116 -0.51 9.20 -11.69
N VAL A 117 -0.32 10.13 -10.77
CA VAL A 117 -0.89 11.48 -10.90
C VAL A 117 0.16 12.55 -10.71
N ASN A 118 0.01 13.67 -11.43
CA ASN A 118 0.75 14.88 -11.17
C ASN A 118 0.08 15.60 -10.01
N VAL A 119 0.81 15.88 -8.93
CA VAL A 119 0.25 16.42 -7.70
C VAL A 119 -0.41 17.79 -7.92
N LEU A 120 0.26 18.69 -8.64
CA LEU A 120 -0.28 20.03 -8.86
C LEU A 120 -1.56 20.02 -9.70
N GLU A 121 -1.60 19.20 -10.73
CA GLU A 121 -2.80 19.04 -11.55
C GLU A 121 -3.95 18.41 -10.75
N PHE A 122 -3.62 17.43 -9.93
CA PHE A 122 -4.58 16.76 -9.07
C PHE A 122 -5.18 17.72 -8.04
N GLU A 123 -4.33 18.53 -7.39
CA GLU A 123 -4.78 19.54 -6.43
C GLU A 123 -5.73 20.54 -7.08
N LYS A 124 -5.40 21.01 -8.28
CA LYS A 124 -6.26 21.94 -9.02
C LYS A 124 -7.59 21.30 -9.38
N ARG A 125 -7.56 20.08 -9.90
CA ARG A 125 -8.77 19.40 -10.37
C ARG A 125 -9.74 19.10 -9.23
N PHE A 126 -9.25 18.71 -8.07
CA PHE A 126 -10.09 18.27 -6.96
C PHE A 126 -10.18 19.29 -5.82
N GLY A 127 -9.47 20.40 -5.92
CA GLY A 127 -9.53 21.44 -4.88
C GLY A 127 -8.92 20.99 -3.55
N VAL A 128 -7.94 20.11 -3.59
CA VAL A 128 -7.29 19.57 -2.38
C VAL A 128 -5.81 19.93 -2.38
N ARG A 129 -5.17 19.82 -1.22
CA ARG A 129 -3.73 20.03 -1.08
C ARG A 129 -3.05 18.76 -0.62
N GLN A 130 -1.79 18.61 -1.01
CA GLN A 130 -0.93 17.55 -0.50
C GLN A 130 -0.68 17.78 0.98
N PHE A 131 -0.89 16.74 1.78
CA PHE A 131 -0.57 16.78 3.20
C PHE A 131 0.94 16.75 3.38
N SER A 132 1.50 17.73 4.11
CA SER A 132 2.92 17.78 4.41
C SER A 132 3.17 17.13 5.77
N THR A 133 4.07 16.13 5.80
CA THR A 133 4.54 15.52 7.04
C THR A 133 5.85 16.15 7.53
N SER A 134 6.39 17.07 6.77
CA SER A 134 7.66 17.75 7.10
C SER A 134 7.46 18.95 8.01
N VAL A 135 6.31 19.10 8.58
CA VAL A 135 6.03 20.20 9.52
C VAL A 135 6.81 19.95 10.80
N SER A 136 7.67 20.81 11.07
CA SER A 136 8.43 20.83 12.33
C SER A 136 7.64 21.50 13.43
#